data_03f7753e7e7d542f52fe999c909689db
#
_entry.id   03f7753e7e7d542f52fe999c909689db
#
_cell.length_a   1.000
_cell.length_b   1.000
_cell.length_c   1.000
_cell.angle_alpha   90.00
_cell.angle_beta   90.00
_cell.angle_gamma   90.00
#
_symmetry.space_group_name_H-M   'P 1'
#
loop_
_entity.id
_entity.type
_entity.pdbx_description
1 polymer ?
#
loop_
_entity_poly.entity_id
_entity_poly.type
_entity_poly.pdbx_seq_one_letter_code
_entity_poly.pdbx_strand_id
1 'polypeptide(L)'
;MSTSLRIIFAGTPDFAARHLDALLSSGHQIVGVFTQPDRPAGRGKKLMPGPVKVLAETHGLPIFQPASLRPQENQQLVADLNADVMVVVAYGLILPKAVLDMPRLGCVNVHGSLLPRWRGAAPIQRALWAGDAETGVTIMKMDVGLDTGDMLYKLACPITAEDTSATLYDKLADLGPQGLIETLQQLADNTATPEVQDEAQVTYAVKLSKEEARIDWSLSAAQLERCIRAFNPWPMSWLMIDEQPVKVWKASVINGNTSAEPGTIIDASKNGIQVATGEGILNLESLQPAGKKAMSAQDLLNSRREWFIPGNRLA
;
A
#
# COMPACT_ATOMS: atom_id res chain seq x y z
N MET A 1 -23.01 -2.57 -29.13
CA MET A 1 -23.51 -2.24 -27.77
C MET A 1 -22.62 -2.93 -26.77
N SER A 2 -22.04 -2.19 -25.83
CA SER A 2 -21.26 -2.82 -24.77
C SER A 2 -22.20 -3.53 -23.80
N THR A 3 -21.87 -4.77 -23.42
CA THR A 3 -22.66 -5.55 -22.49
C THR A 3 -22.45 -5.03 -21.07
N SER A 4 -23.53 -4.68 -20.38
CA SER A 4 -23.49 -4.28 -18.98
C SER A 4 -23.34 -5.54 -18.11
N LEU A 5 -22.35 -5.55 -17.22
CA LEU A 5 -22.12 -6.65 -16.28
C LEU A 5 -22.84 -6.38 -14.97
N ARG A 6 -23.29 -7.46 -14.33
CA ARG A 6 -23.72 -7.46 -12.94
C ARG A 6 -22.50 -7.71 -12.06
N ILE A 7 -22.16 -6.75 -11.23
CA ILE A 7 -20.93 -6.75 -10.44
C ILE A 7 -21.24 -6.81 -8.94
N ILE A 8 -20.61 -7.75 -8.24
CA ILE A 8 -20.42 -7.66 -6.79
C ILE A 8 -19.09 -6.97 -6.56
N PHE A 9 -19.08 -5.94 -5.72
CA PHE A 9 -17.86 -5.28 -5.29
C PHE A 9 -17.52 -5.67 -3.85
N ALA A 10 -16.28 -6.04 -3.59
CA ALA A 10 -15.79 -6.36 -2.25
C ALA A 10 -14.52 -5.56 -1.95
N GLY A 11 -14.55 -4.77 -0.90
CA GLY A 11 -13.43 -3.95 -0.49
C GLY A 11 -13.76 -3.16 0.77
N THR A 12 -12.76 -2.54 1.39
CA THR A 12 -12.94 -1.88 2.67
C THR A 12 -12.32 -0.48 2.72
N PRO A 13 -11.00 -0.27 2.48
CA PRO A 13 -10.36 1.03 2.68
C PRO A 13 -10.59 2.00 1.52
N ASP A 14 -10.01 3.18 1.65
CA ASP A 14 -10.09 4.24 0.65
C ASP A 14 -9.62 3.81 -0.75
N PHE A 15 -8.57 3.03 -0.84
CA PHE A 15 -8.10 2.49 -2.12
C PHE A 15 -9.22 1.73 -2.84
N ALA A 16 -9.94 0.88 -2.12
CA ALA A 16 -11.09 0.15 -2.65
C ALA A 16 -12.23 1.10 -3.02
N ALA A 17 -12.54 2.10 -2.18
CA ALA A 17 -13.60 3.06 -2.45
C ALA A 17 -13.37 3.82 -3.75
N ARG A 18 -12.14 4.18 -4.07
CA ARG A 18 -11.80 4.85 -5.34
C ARG A 18 -12.12 3.98 -6.56
N HIS A 19 -11.96 2.67 -6.44
CA HIS A 19 -12.35 1.72 -7.49
C HIS A 19 -13.87 1.58 -7.62
N LEU A 20 -14.57 1.50 -6.49
CA LEU A 20 -16.04 1.46 -6.51
C LEU A 20 -16.61 2.72 -7.13
N ASP A 21 -16.06 3.89 -6.80
CA ASP A 21 -16.49 5.17 -7.35
C ASP A 21 -16.38 5.18 -8.88
N ALA A 22 -15.26 4.70 -9.42
CA ALA A 22 -15.07 4.59 -10.86
C ALA A 22 -16.08 3.62 -11.50
N LEU A 23 -16.39 2.51 -10.86
CA LEU A 23 -17.38 1.55 -11.35
C LEU A 23 -18.79 2.12 -11.41
N LEU A 24 -19.13 3.04 -10.51
CA LEU A 24 -20.44 3.70 -10.52
C LEU A 24 -20.69 4.55 -11.78
N SER A 25 -19.63 4.98 -12.45
CA SER A 25 -19.69 5.74 -13.70
C SER A 25 -19.44 4.88 -14.94
N SER A 26 -19.25 3.57 -14.79
CA SER A 26 -18.81 2.69 -15.88
C SER A 26 -19.92 2.14 -16.76
N GLY A 27 -21.18 2.35 -16.42
CA GLY A 27 -22.31 1.73 -17.10
C GLY A 27 -22.61 0.29 -16.69
N HIS A 28 -21.79 -0.34 -15.87
CA HIS A 28 -22.11 -1.62 -15.24
C HIS A 28 -23.01 -1.45 -14.03
N GLN A 29 -23.68 -2.53 -13.63
CA GLN A 29 -24.58 -2.55 -12.48
C GLN A 29 -23.89 -3.13 -11.26
N ILE A 30 -23.79 -2.38 -10.18
CA ILE A 30 -23.33 -2.89 -8.89
C ILE A 30 -24.52 -3.50 -8.16
N VAL A 31 -24.56 -4.81 -8.06
CA VAL A 31 -25.67 -5.56 -7.47
C VAL A 31 -25.54 -5.77 -5.96
N GLY A 32 -24.35 -5.64 -5.42
CA GLY A 32 -24.08 -5.75 -3.99
C GLY A 32 -22.66 -5.33 -3.65
N VAL A 33 -22.47 -4.85 -2.44
CA VAL A 33 -21.18 -4.41 -1.90
C VAL A 33 -20.89 -5.20 -0.63
N PHE A 34 -19.77 -5.90 -0.64
CA PHE A 34 -19.25 -6.62 0.52
C PHE A 34 -18.11 -5.80 1.11
N THR A 35 -18.16 -5.57 2.40
CA THR A 35 -17.11 -4.85 3.13
C THR A 35 -16.98 -5.43 4.53
N GLN A 36 -15.81 -5.24 5.14
CA GLN A 36 -15.62 -5.75 6.50
C GLN A 36 -16.57 -5.07 7.50
N PRO A 37 -16.90 -5.75 8.61
CA PRO A 37 -17.68 -5.13 9.68
C PRO A 37 -17.05 -3.82 10.16
N ASP A 38 -17.89 -2.90 10.64
CA ASP A 38 -17.44 -1.65 11.21
C ASP A 38 -16.46 -1.92 12.36
N ARG A 39 -15.45 -1.07 12.49
CA ARG A 39 -14.40 -1.21 13.50
C ARG A 39 -14.34 0.00 14.42
N PRO A 40 -13.90 -0.19 15.69
CA PRO A 40 -13.63 0.92 16.58
C PRO A 40 -12.53 1.81 15.98
N ALA A 41 -12.79 3.12 15.94
CA ALA A 41 -11.83 4.11 15.44
C ALA A 41 -11.87 5.39 16.28
N GLY A 42 -10.74 6.09 16.33
CA GLY A 42 -10.61 7.37 17.03
C GLY A 42 -10.66 7.28 18.55
N ARG A 43 -10.70 8.46 19.18
CA ARG A 43 -10.85 8.58 20.63
C ARG A 43 -12.26 8.13 21.03
N GLY A 44 -12.37 7.21 21.99
CA GLY A 44 -13.64 6.66 22.46
C GLY A 44 -14.04 5.35 21.78
N LYS A 45 -13.28 4.85 20.83
CA LYS A 45 -13.48 3.53 20.18
C LYS A 45 -14.90 3.29 19.67
N LYS A 46 -15.53 4.32 19.09
CA LYS A 46 -16.83 4.17 18.43
C LYS A 46 -16.67 3.32 17.17
N LEU A 47 -17.68 2.47 16.91
CA LEU A 47 -17.73 1.73 15.65
C LEU A 47 -17.93 2.70 14.49
N MET A 48 -17.02 2.69 13.54
CA MET A 48 -17.04 3.55 12.37
C MET A 48 -17.11 2.75 11.07
N PRO A 49 -17.94 3.16 10.11
CA PRO A 49 -17.95 2.54 8.79
C PRO A 49 -16.65 2.84 8.05
N GLY A 50 -16.18 1.87 7.26
CA GLY A 50 -15.08 2.10 6.34
C GLY A 50 -15.47 2.92 5.12
N PRO A 51 -14.49 3.40 4.34
CA PRO A 51 -14.74 4.24 3.15
C PRO A 51 -15.66 3.61 2.09
N VAL A 52 -15.54 2.31 1.86
CA VAL A 52 -16.42 1.61 0.90
C VAL A 52 -17.87 1.63 1.36
N LYS A 53 -18.12 1.37 2.65
CA LYS A 53 -19.48 1.41 3.20
C LYS A 53 -20.09 2.81 3.08
N VAL A 54 -19.33 3.85 3.42
CA VAL A 54 -19.80 5.24 3.32
C VAL A 54 -20.20 5.56 1.88
N LEU A 55 -19.37 5.21 0.91
CA LEU A 55 -19.68 5.44 -0.50
C LEU A 55 -20.92 4.65 -0.96
N ALA A 56 -21.01 3.39 -0.57
CA ALA A 56 -22.13 2.52 -0.93
C ALA A 56 -23.44 3.04 -0.34
N GLU A 57 -23.46 3.49 0.90
CA GLU A 57 -24.63 4.11 1.54
C GLU A 57 -25.07 5.38 0.80
N THR A 58 -24.14 6.23 0.41
CA THR A 58 -24.41 7.46 -0.34
C THR A 58 -25.14 7.18 -1.67
N HIS A 59 -24.84 6.03 -2.30
CA HIS A 59 -25.44 5.63 -3.58
C HIS A 59 -26.60 4.63 -3.43
N GLY A 60 -27.03 4.34 -2.20
CA GLY A 60 -28.14 3.41 -1.95
C GLY A 60 -27.88 1.98 -2.39
N LEU A 61 -26.63 1.53 -2.41
CA LEU A 61 -26.28 0.17 -2.83
C LEU A 61 -26.54 -0.84 -1.71
N PRO A 62 -26.93 -2.09 -2.03
CA PRO A 62 -27.02 -3.16 -1.03
C PRO A 62 -25.66 -3.44 -0.40
N ILE A 63 -25.59 -3.48 0.93
CA ILE A 63 -24.35 -3.64 1.70
C ILE A 63 -24.43 -4.91 2.55
N PHE A 64 -23.37 -5.71 2.50
CA PHE A 64 -23.24 -6.94 3.26
C PHE A 64 -21.90 -6.89 4.04
N GLN A 65 -21.96 -7.18 5.34
CA GLN A 65 -20.79 -7.08 6.22
C GLN A 65 -20.54 -8.38 7.00
N PRO A 66 -20.43 -9.54 6.31
CA PRO A 66 -20.11 -10.78 7.00
C PRO A 66 -18.69 -10.70 7.56
N ALA A 67 -18.46 -11.33 8.73
CA ALA A 67 -17.12 -11.44 9.31
C ALA A 67 -16.24 -12.45 8.58
N SER A 68 -16.86 -13.39 7.85
CA SER A 68 -16.19 -14.44 7.09
C SER A 68 -17.11 -14.93 5.97
N LEU A 69 -16.55 -15.38 4.87
CA LEU A 69 -17.28 -16.05 3.78
C LEU A 69 -17.18 -17.57 3.84
N ARG A 70 -16.62 -18.12 4.91
CA ARG A 70 -16.56 -19.58 5.12
C ARG A 70 -17.91 -20.20 5.46
N PRO A 71 -18.76 -19.58 6.31
CA PRO A 71 -20.09 -20.14 6.58
C PRO A 71 -20.95 -20.15 5.32
N GLN A 72 -21.67 -21.26 5.11
CA GLN A 72 -22.52 -21.46 3.94
C GLN A 72 -23.60 -20.39 3.83
N GLU A 73 -24.16 -19.94 4.94
CA GLU A 73 -25.15 -18.86 4.96
C GLU A 73 -24.62 -17.56 4.36
N ASN A 74 -23.34 -17.24 4.59
CA ASN A 74 -22.69 -16.04 4.02
C ASN A 74 -22.32 -16.24 2.56
N GLN A 75 -21.98 -17.47 2.16
CA GLN A 75 -21.79 -17.82 0.76
C GLN A 75 -23.08 -17.66 -0.03
N GLN A 76 -24.23 -17.99 0.58
CA GLN A 76 -25.53 -17.83 -0.05
C GLN A 76 -25.85 -16.37 -0.36
N LEU A 77 -25.39 -15.42 0.46
CA LEU A 77 -25.54 -13.99 0.16
C LEU A 77 -24.90 -13.62 -1.19
N VAL A 78 -23.75 -14.21 -1.48
CA VAL A 78 -23.05 -13.99 -2.75
C VAL A 78 -23.82 -14.65 -3.90
N ALA A 79 -24.23 -15.90 -3.72
CA ALA A 79 -24.94 -16.67 -4.74
C ALA A 79 -26.26 -16.00 -5.15
N ASP A 80 -27.01 -15.47 -4.20
CA ASP A 80 -28.33 -14.87 -4.43
C ASP A 80 -28.29 -13.60 -5.28
N LEU A 81 -27.15 -12.94 -5.37
CA LEU A 81 -26.96 -11.74 -6.18
C LEU A 81 -26.80 -12.05 -7.67
N ASN A 82 -26.52 -13.30 -8.02
CA ASN A 82 -26.39 -13.74 -9.41
C ASN A 82 -25.51 -12.80 -10.25
N ALA A 83 -24.29 -12.56 -9.78
CA ALA A 83 -23.36 -11.66 -10.43
C ALA A 83 -22.63 -12.31 -11.60
N ASP A 84 -22.28 -11.52 -12.61
CA ASP A 84 -21.41 -11.94 -13.70
C ASP A 84 -19.94 -12.03 -13.25
N VAL A 85 -19.52 -11.10 -12.42
CA VAL A 85 -18.16 -10.99 -11.93
C VAL A 85 -18.15 -10.39 -10.52
N MET A 86 -17.20 -10.82 -9.70
CA MET A 86 -16.93 -10.21 -8.40
C MET A 86 -15.61 -9.46 -8.47
N VAL A 87 -15.64 -8.18 -8.18
CA VAL A 87 -14.44 -7.31 -8.13
C VAL A 87 -14.01 -7.17 -6.69
N VAL A 88 -12.77 -7.56 -6.41
CA VAL A 88 -12.18 -7.55 -5.06
C VAL A 88 -11.03 -6.57 -5.02
N VAL A 89 -11.11 -5.57 -4.15
CA VAL A 89 -10.05 -4.57 -3.97
C VAL A 89 -9.84 -4.34 -2.48
N ALA A 90 -8.74 -4.86 -1.95
CA ALA A 90 -8.39 -4.70 -0.53
C ALA A 90 -9.56 -5.06 0.40
N TYR A 91 -10.16 -6.22 0.22
CA TYR A 91 -11.30 -6.67 1.04
C TYR A 91 -10.84 -7.14 2.43
N GLY A 92 -9.75 -7.92 2.47
CA GLY A 92 -9.18 -8.41 3.73
C GLY A 92 -9.81 -9.71 4.25
N LEU A 93 -10.76 -10.32 3.54
CA LEU A 93 -11.31 -11.63 3.87
C LEU A 93 -10.91 -12.64 2.79
N ILE A 94 -10.73 -13.88 3.23
CA ILE A 94 -10.45 -14.98 2.31
C ILE A 94 -11.73 -15.34 1.55
N LEU A 95 -11.61 -15.51 0.22
CA LEU A 95 -12.67 -16.04 -0.62
C LEU A 95 -12.48 -17.56 -0.77
N PRO A 96 -13.35 -18.37 -0.18
CA PRO A 96 -13.31 -19.82 -0.40
C PRO A 96 -13.53 -20.17 -1.87
N LYS A 97 -13.05 -21.35 -2.30
CA LYS A 97 -13.23 -21.82 -3.67
C LYS A 97 -14.69 -21.78 -4.13
N ALA A 98 -15.62 -22.12 -3.24
CA ALA A 98 -17.05 -22.05 -3.55
C ALA A 98 -17.48 -20.64 -3.98
N VAL A 99 -16.97 -19.60 -3.33
CA VAL A 99 -17.26 -18.21 -3.69
C VAL A 99 -16.54 -17.80 -4.97
N LEU A 100 -15.29 -18.20 -5.13
CA LEU A 100 -14.51 -17.90 -6.35
C LEU A 100 -15.18 -18.45 -7.62
N ASP A 101 -15.87 -19.58 -7.51
CA ASP A 101 -16.52 -20.27 -8.63
C ASP A 101 -17.95 -19.78 -8.89
N MET A 102 -18.54 -18.95 -8.02
CA MET A 102 -19.93 -18.50 -8.16
C MET A 102 -20.18 -17.57 -9.36
N PRO A 103 -19.41 -16.49 -9.54
CA PRO A 103 -19.63 -15.63 -10.71
C PRO A 103 -19.17 -16.34 -12.00
N ARG A 104 -19.97 -16.24 -13.06
CA ARG A 104 -19.62 -16.92 -14.34
C ARG A 104 -18.28 -16.45 -14.93
N LEU A 105 -17.88 -15.21 -14.69
CA LEU A 105 -16.59 -14.67 -15.14
C LEU A 105 -15.52 -14.71 -14.02
N GLY A 106 -15.85 -15.28 -12.88
CA GLY A 106 -14.96 -15.43 -11.74
C GLY A 106 -14.85 -14.17 -10.88
N CYS A 107 -13.79 -14.14 -10.08
CA CYS A 107 -13.46 -13.02 -9.21
C CYS A 107 -12.15 -12.39 -9.70
N VAL A 108 -12.12 -11.07 -9.80
CA VAL A 108 -10.92 -10.32 -10.20
C VAL A 108 -10.46 -9.42 -9.07
N ASN A 109 -9.16 -9.24 -8.94
CA ASN A 109 -8.54 -8.43 -7.90
C ASN A 109 -7.63 -7.38 -8.52
N VAL A 110 -7.63 -6.19 -7.94
CA VAL A 110 -6.66 -5.15 -8.27
C VAL A 110 -5.52 -5.21 -7.28
N HIS A 111 -4.34 -5.61 -7.74
CA HIS A 111 -3.14 -5.72 -6.94
C HIS A 111 -2.17 -4.58 -7.21
N GLY A 112 -1.62 -3.98 -6.16
CA GLY A 112 -0.75 -2.79 -6.23
C GLY A 112 0.70 -3.09 -6.56
N SER A 113 0.94 -3.97 -7.54
CA SER A 113 2.27 -4.26 -8.09
C SER A 113 2.17 -4.77 -9.52
N LEU A 114 3.32 -4.85 -10.19
CA LEU A 114 3.47 -5.54 -11.47
C LEU A 114 3.78 -7.02 -11.19
N LEU A 115 2.73 -7.83 -11.00
CA LEU A 115 2.85 -9.27 -10.75
C LEU A 115 3.64 -9.95 -11.90
N PRO A 116 4.40 -11.01 -11.61
CA PRO A 116 4.49 -11.80 -10.38
C PRO A 116 5.36 -11.19 -9.28
N ARG A 117 5.89 -9.99 -9.48
CA ARG A 117 6.69 -9.31 -8.46
C ARG A 117 5.77 -8.74 -7.37
N TRP A 118 6.19 -8.92 -6.13
CA TRP A 118 5.53 -8.35 -4.95
C TRP A 118 4.12 -8.89 -4.68
N ARG A 119 3.94 -10.20 -4.70
CA ARG A 119 2.76 -10.84 -4.10
C ARG A 119 2.69 -10.50 -2.61
N GLY A 120 1.50 -10.31 -2.05
CA GLY A 120 1.32 -10.15 -0.62
C GLY A 120 0.84 -8.78 -0.17
N ALA A 121 1.13 -8.43 1.09
CA ALA A 121 0.42 -7.39 1.82
C ALA A 121 0.92 -5.96 1.57
N ALA A 122 2.20 -5.76 1.24
CA ALA A 122 2.82 -4.42 1.18
C ALA A 122 3.58 -4.16 -0.12
N PRO A 123 2.93 -4.33 -1.29
CA PRO A 123 3.63 -4.24 -2.58
C PRO A 123 4.16 -2.83 -2.89
N ILE A 124 3.45 -1.78 -2.50
CA ILE A 124 3.87 -0.40 -2.75
C ILE A 124 5.16 -0.09 -2.01
N GLN A 125 5.19 -0.39 -0.72
CA GLN A 125 6.34 -0.11 0.14
C GLN A 125 7.56 -0.93 -0.24
N ARG A 126 7.36 -2.20 -0.56
CA ARG A 126 8.48 -3.10 -0.91
C ARG A 126 9.13 -2.73 -2.25
N ALA A 127 8.34 -2.35 -3.24
CA ALA A 127 8.86 -1.89 -4.52
C ALA A 127 9.74 -0.64 -4.36
N LEU A 128 9.27 0.33 -3.58
CA LEU A 128 10.00 1.55 -3.30
C LEU A 128 11.29 1.27 -2.50
N TRP A 129 11.19 0.46 -1.45
CA TRP A 129 12.35 0.10 -0.63
C TRP A 129 13.41 -0.65 -1.43
N ALA A 130 12.99 -1.58 -2.29
CA ALA A 130 13.91 -2.35 -3.12
C ALA A 130 14.65 -1.50 -4.17
N GLY A 131 14.18 -0.29 -4.44
CA GLY A 131 14.77 0.59 -5.44
C GLY A 131 14.31 0.25 -6.86
N ASP A 132 13.12 -0.32 -7.01
CA ASP A 132 12.55 -0.59 -8.33
C ASP A 132 12.38 0.72 -9.10
N ALA A 133 12.67 0.69 -10.40
CA ALA A 133 12.52 1.86 -11.27
C ALA A 133 11.07 2.17 -11.60
N GLU A 134 10.20 1.15 -11.54
CA GLU A 134 8.77 1.27 -11.81
C GLU A 134 7.96 0.33 -10.94
N THR A 135 6.70 0.65 -10.78
CA THR A 135 5.67 -0.20 -10.21
C THR A 135 4.38 -0.03 -11.00
N GLY A 136 3.29 -0.51 -10.50
CA GLY A 136 2.01 -0.37 -11.18
C GLY A 136 0.93 -1.20 -10.52
N VAL A 137 -0.11 -1.47 -11.29
CA VAL A 137 -1.22 -2.32 -10.87
C VAL A 137 -1.36 -3.50 -11.82
N THR A 138 -1.77 -4.63 -11.29
CA THR A 138 -2.17 -5.80 -12.05
C THR A 138 -3.60 -6.15 -11.69
N ILE A 139 -4.45 -6.29 -12.70
CA ILE A 139 -5.77 -6.88 -12.54
C ILE A 139 -5.59 -8.36 -12.81
N MET A 140 -5.93 -9.19 -11.83
CA MET A 140 -5.72 -10.63 -11.92
C MET A 140 -7.02 -11.39 -11.63
N LYS A 141 -7.16 -12.57 -12.24
CA LYS A 141 -8.21 -13.51 -11.88
C LYS A 141 -7.81 -14.23 -10.59
N MET A 142 -8.66 -14.18 -9.60
CA MET A 142 -8.36 -14.80 -8.31
C MET A 142 -8.47 -16.32 -8.37
N ASP A 143 -7.54 -17.00 -7.70
CA ASP A 143 -7.61 -18.42 -7.39
C ASP A 143 -7.43 -18.63 -5.88
N VAL A 144 -7.21 -19.86 -5.45
CA VAL A 144 -7.09 -20.17 -4.02
C VAL A 144 -5.77 -19.74 -3.39
N GLY A 145 -4.77 -19.38 -4.21
CA GLY A 145 -3.46 -18.95 -3.73
C GLY A 145 -3.39 -17.46 -3.44
N LEU A 146 -2.32 -17.05 -2.77
CA LEU A 146 -2.06 -15.64 -2.48
C LEU A 146 -1.49 -14.95 -3.72
N ASP A 147 -2.31 -14.14 -4.39
CA ASP A 147 -1.95 -13.35 -5.57
C ASP A 147 -1.31 -14.17 -6.71
N THR A 148 -1.75 -15.42 -6.85
CA THR A 148 -1.16 -16.40 -7.78
C THR A 148 -1.92 -16.54 -9.10
N GLY A 149 -3.08 -15.90 -9.24
CA GLY A 149 -3.94 -16.06 -10.39
C GLY A 149 -3.41 -15.44 -11.68
N ASP A 150 -4.04 -15.78 -12.78
CA ASP A 150 -3.67 -15.28 -14.09
C ASP A 150 -3.83 -13.76 -14.18
N MET A 151 -2.86 -13.10 -14.79
CA MET A 151 -2.85 -11.67 -15.00
C MET A 151 -3.70 -11.32 -16.22
N LEU A 152 -4.65 -10.39 -16.03
CA LEU A 152 -5.56 -9.96 -17.10
C LEU A 152 -5.14 -8.63 -17.74
N TYR A 153 -4.60 -7.72 -16.95
CA TYR A 153 -4.22 -6.39 -17.42
C TYR A 153 -3.21 -5.75 -16.46
N LYS A 154 -2.24 -5.03 -16.99
CA LYS A 154 -1.25 -4.32 -16.20
C LYS A 154 -1.09 -2.88 -16.68
N LEU A 155 -0.91 -1.96 -15.73
CA LEU A 155 -0.53 -0.57 -16.00
C LEU A 155 0.66 -0.21 -15.10
N ALA A 156 1.72 0.31 -15.71
CA ALA A 156 2.93 0.70 -15.00
C ALA A 156 3.03 2.22 -14.82
N CYS A 157 3.74 2.64 -13.80
CA CYS A 157 4.18 4.01 -13.62
C CYS A 157 5.61 4.05 -13.07
N PRO A 158 6.40 5.09 -13.39
CA PRO A 158 7.75 5.22 -12.85
C PRO A 158 7.70 5.53 -11.35
N ILE A 159 8.70 5.02 -10.63
CA ILE A 159 9.00 5.46 -9.27
C ILE A 159 10.08 6.53 -9.36
N THR A 160 9.76 7.74 -8.92
CA THR A 160 10.71 8.86 -8.96
C THR A 160 11.47 9.00 -7.64
N ALA A 161 12.55 9.76 -7.66
CA ALA A 161 13.32 10.05 -6.45
C ALA A 161 12.52 10.83 -5.38
N GLU A 162 11.41 11.46 -5.80
CA GLU A 162 10.54 12.23 -4.91
C GLU A 162 9.39 11.40 -4.33
N ASP A 163 9.17 10.19 -4.83
CA ASP A 163 8.05 9.37 -4.39
C ASP A 163 8.25 8.84 -2.97
N THR A 164 7.17 8.92 -2.20
CA THR A 164 6.96 8.18 -0.95
C THR A 164 5.89 7.11 -1.20
N SER A 165 5.64 6.25 -0.22
CA SER A 165 4.51 5.31 -0.33
C SER A 165 3.17 6.04 -0.43
N ALA A 166 3.03 7.22 0.17
CA ALA A 166 1.83 8.03 0.03
C ALA A 166 1.61 8.50 -1.42
N THR A 167 2.63 9.02 -2.07
CA THR A 167 2.50 9.48 -3.46
C THR A 167 2.31 8.34 -4.45
N LEU A 168 2.99 7.21 -4.25
CA LEU A 168 2.77 6.02 -5.05
C LEU A 168 1.36 5.45 -4.87
N TYR A 169 0.87 5.43 -3.63
CA TYR A 169 -0.51 5.04 -3.35
C TYR A 169 -1.50 5.84 -4.21
N ASP A 170 -1.34 7.16 -4.26
CA ASP A 170 -2.21 8.01 -5.08
C ASP A 170 -2.08 7.71 -6.57
N LYS A 171 -0.87 7.50 -7.08
CA LYS A 171 -0.66 7.10 -8.47
C LYS A 171 -1.36 5.79 -8.80
N LEU A 172 -1.23 4.78 -7.95
CA LEU A 172 -1.87 3.47 -8.16
C LEU A 172 -3.38 3.53 -7.97
N ALA A 173 -3.88 4.40 -7.10
CA ALA A 173 -5.30 4.64 -6.92
C ALA A 173 -5.95 5.31 -8.16
N ASP A 174 -5.17 5.98 -8.98
CA ASP A 174 -5.62 6.51 -10.28
C ASP A 174 -5.51 5.47 -11.39
N LEU A 175 -4.44 4.68 -11.42
CA LEU A 175 -4.22 3.65 -12.44
C LEU A 175 -5.13 2.43 -12.27
N GLY A 176 -5.36 2.02 -11.03
CA GLY A 176 -6.15 0.82 -10.73
C GLY A 176 -7.54 0.84 -11.34
N PRO A 177 -8.32 1.92 -11.12
CA PRO A 177 -9.64 2.05 -11.75
C PRO A 177 -9.60 1.99 -13.27
N GLN A 178 -8.61 2.62 -13.91
CA GLN A 178 -8.46 2.55 -15.37
C GLN A 178 -8.25 1.12 -15.85
N GLY A 179 -7.34 0.39 -15.22
CA GLY A 179 -7.08 -1.00 -15.55
C GLY A 179 -8.28 -1.91 -15.28
N LEU A 180 -8.99 -1.65 -14.19
CA LEU A 180 -10.19 -2.41 -13.83
C LEU A 180 -11.31 -2.26 -14.86
N ILE A 181 -11.61 -1.03 -15.28
CA ILE A 181 -12.64 -0.76 -16.28
C ILE A 181 -12.29 -1.42 -17.61
N GLU A 182 -11.05 -1.31 -18.06
CA GLU A 182 -10.59 -1.97 -19.29
C GLU A 182 -10.71 -3.50 -19.19
N THR A 183 -10.33 -4.08 -18.07
CA THR A 183 -10.45 -5.52 -17.83
C THR A 183 -11.91 -5.97 -17.87
N LEU A 184 -12.81 -5.25 -17.25
CA LEU A 184 -14.24 -5.57 -17.25
C LEU A 184 -14.83 -5.50 -18.64
N GLN A 185 -14.40 -4.52 -19.44
CA GLN A 185 -14.82 -4.43 -20.85
C GLN A 185 -14.33 -5.64 -21.66
N GLN A 186 -13.08 -6.04 -21.48
CA GLN A 186 -12.52 -7.22 -22.14
C GLN A 186 -13.24 -8.50 -21.71
N LEU A 187 -13.59 -8.63 -20.43
CA LEU A 187 -14.37 -9.78 -19.95
C LEU A 187 -15.77 -9.78 -20.56
N ALA A 188 -16.43 -8.63 -20.63
CA ALA A 188 -17.75 -8.51 -21.24
C ALA A 188 -17.75 -8.87 -22.74
N ASP A 189 -16.70 -8.47 -23.44
CA ASP A 189 -16.54 -8.70 -24.88
C ASP A 189 -15.88 -10.05 -25.21
N ASN A 190 -15.49 -10.80 -24.19
CA ASN A 190 -14.76 -12.08 -24.32
C ASN A 190 -13.43 -11.91 -25.09
N THR A 191 -12.74 -10.80 -24.87
CA THR A 191 -11.44 -10.48 -25.48
C THR A 191 -10.27 -10.50 -24.52
N ALA A 192 -10.52 -10.83 -23.24
CA ALA A 192 -9.47 -10.93 -22.25
C ALA A 192 -8.47 -12.05 -22.60
N THR A 193 -7.18 -11.76 -22.43
CA THR A 193 -6.09 -12.72 -22.69
C THR A 193 -5.32 -12.99 -21.40
N PRO A 194 -5.78 -13.94 -20.58
CA PRO A 194 -5.09 -14.26 -19.33
C PRO A 194 -3.65 -14.73 -19.57
N GLU A 195 -2.74 -14.24 -18.75
CA GLU A 195 -1.33 -14.61 -18.76
C GLU A 195 -0.96 -15.27 -17.43
N VAL A 196 -0.45 -16.49 -17.48
CA VAL A 196 0.02 -17.22 -16.29
C VAL A 196 1.26 -16.52 -15.73
N GLN A 197 1.34 -16.38 -14.42
CA GLN A 197 2.51 -15.81 -13.76
C GLN A 197 3.71 -16.75 -13.87
N ASP A 198 4.89 -16.19 -14.22
CA ASP A 198 6.13 -16.94 -14.24
C ASP A 198 6.66 -17.11 -12.81
N GLU A 199 6.60 -18.32 -12.29
CA GLU A 199 7.04 -18.64 -10.93
C GLU A 199 8.53 -18.32 -10.68
N ALA A 200 9.35 -18.30 -11.72
CA ALA A 200 10.77 -17.92 -11.59
C ALA A 200 10.97 -16.44 -11.26
N GLN A 201 9.98 -15.60 -11.51
CA GLN A 201 10.02 -14.15 -11.28
C GLN A 201 9.24 -13.70 -10.04
N VAL A 202 8.66 -14.64 -9.31
CA VAL A 202 7.86 -14.34 -8.13
C VAL A 202 8.72 -13.76 -7.00
N THR A 203 8.25 -12.67 -6.43
CA THR A 203 8.76 -12.13 -5.17
C THR A 203 7.61 -11.78 -4.24
N TYR A 204 7.89 -11.62 -2.95
CA TYR A 204 6.87 -11.41 -1.94
C TYR A 204 7.07 -10.09 -1.21
N ALA A 205 5.96 -9.39 -0.99
CA ALA A 205 5.89 -8.15 -0.24
C ALA A 205 5.26 -8.42 1.13
N VAL A 206 6.08 -8.87 2.07
CA VAL A 206 5.62 -9.19 3.41
C VAL A 206 5.14 -7.95 4.15
N LYS A 207 4.19 -8.14 5.05
CA LYS A 207 3.62 -7.08 5.87
C LYS A 207 4.71 -6.30 6.61
N LEU A 208 4.54 -4.97 6.66
CA LEU A 208 5.47 -4.09 7.38
C LEU A 208 5.30 -4.21 8.90
N SER A 209 6.39 -4.00 9.63
CA SER A 209 6.38 -3.92 11.08
C SER A 209 7.02 -2.61 11.55
N LYS A 210 6.65 -2.17 12.74
CA LYS A 210 7.27 -0.98 13.37
C LYS A 210 8.74 -1.20 13.69
N GLU A 211 9.10 -2.42 14.09
CA GLU A 211 10.47 -2.80 14.42
C GLU A 211 11.38 -2.71 13.19
N GLU A 212 10.89 -3.13 12.03
CA GLU A 212 11.59 -3.06 10.76
C GLU A 212 11.89 -1.62 10.34
N ALA A 213 11.08 -0.68 10.78
CA ALA A 213 11.23 0.74 10.45
C ALA A 213 12.32 1.44 11.27
N ARG A 214 12.84 0.80 12.32
CA ARG A 214 14.00 1.33 13.05
C ARG A 214 15.19 1.44 12.12
N ILE A 215 15.83 2.61 12.08
CA ILE A 215 16.97 2.84 11.21
C ILE A 215 18.13 1.95 11.61
N ASP A 216 18.61 1.15 10.67
CA ASP A 216 19.82 0.34 10.81
C ASP A 216 20.97 1.05 10.09
N TRP A 217 21.81 1.73 10.86
CA TRP A 217 22.90 2.54 10.33
C TRP A 217 23.96 1.74 9.57
N SER A 218 23.98 0.42 9.69
CA SER A 218 24.89 -0.45 8.93
C SER A 218 24.53 -0.56 7.45
N LEU A 219 23.30 -0.21 7.08
CA LEU A 219 22.86 -0.15 5.69
C LEU A 219 23.46 1.07 4.99
N SER A 220 23.43 1.08 3.65
CA SER A 220 23.90 2.24 2.89
C SER A 220 22.96 3.43 3.04
N ALA A 221 23.48 4.64 2.87
CA ALA A 221 22.67 5.86 2.87
C ALA A 221 21.57 5.79 1.81
N ALA A 222 21.86 5.23 0.64
CA ALA A 222 20.86 5.06 -0.42
C ALA A 222 19.72 4.12 0.00
N GLN A 223 20.03 3.00 0.65
CA GLN A 223 19.01 2.08 1.17
C GLN A 223 18.16 2.74 2.26
N LEU A 224 18.80 3.48 3.18
CA LEU A 224 18.09 4.16 4.26
C LEU A 224 17.19 5.29 3.74
N GLU A 225 17.63 6.01 2.73
CA GLU A 225 16.82 7.07 2.09
C GLU A 225 15.57 6.46 1.44
N ARG A 226 15.70 5.34 0.73
CA ARG A 226 14.54 4.62 0.17
C ARG A 226 13.61 4.09 1.26
N CYS A 227 14.17 3.54 2.33
CA CYS A 227 13.41 3.04 3.48
C CYS A 227 12.56 4.16 4.11
N ILE A 228 13.15 5.34 4.29
CA ILE A 228 12.45 6.50 4.84
C ILE A 228 11.27 6.90 3.96
N ARG A 229 11.44 6.92 2.64
CA ARG A 229 10.34 7.17 1.71
C ARG A 229 9.30 6.05 1.70
N ALA A 230 9.73 4.81 1.72
CA ALA A 230 8.84 3.64 1.70
C ALA A 230 7.95 3.56 2.94
N PHE A 231 8.46 3.91 4.10
CA PHE A 231 7.71 3.84 5.36
C PHE A 231 6.92 5.12 5.68
N ASN A 232 6.95 6.11 4.82
CA ASN A 232 6.15 7.32 4.96
C ASN A 232 4.84 7.16 4.15
N PRO A 233 3.63 7.18 4.77
CA PRO A 233 3.31 7.69 6.11
C PRO A 233 3.26 6.65 7.24
N TRP A 234 3.44 5.38 6.97
CA TRP A 234 3.37 4.33 7.98
C TRP A 234 4.31 3.17 7.66
N PRO A 235 5.00 2.63 8.67
CA PRO A 235 5.00 2.98 10.09
C PRO A 235 5.84 4.21 10.46
N MET A 236 6.53 4.84 9.56
CA MET A 236 7.58 5.86 9.67
C MET A 236 8.89 5.28 10.17
N SER A 237 9.98 5.59 9.47
CA SER A 237 11.32 5.26 9.94
C SER A 237 11.63 6.04 11.23
N TRP A 238 12.33 5.43 12.16
CA TRP A 238 12.60 6.03 13.45
C TRP A 238 13.98 5.64 14.00
N LEU A 239 14.46 6.46 14.89
CA LEU A 239 15.70 6.24 15.63
C LEU A 239 15.47 6.57 17.11
N MET A 240 16.36 6.10 17.97
CA MET A 240 16.26 6.38 19.39
C MET A 240 17.26 7.47 19.77
N ILE A 241 16.79 8.48 20.49
CA ILE A 241 17.61 9.51 21.11
C ILE A 241 17.09 9.71 22.53
N ASP A 242 18.00 9.64 23.52
CA ASP A 242 17.65 9.87 24.91
C ASP A 242 16.43 9.02 25.36
N GLU A 243 16.47 7.72 24.96
CA GLU A 243 15.41 6.75 25.24
C GLU A 243 14.03 7.10 24.62
N GLN A 244 14.00 8.03 23.68
CA GLN A 244 12.78 8.42 22.97
C GLN A 244 12.88 8.09 21.48
N PRO A 245 11.79 7.55 20.87
CA PRO A 245 11.75 7.37 19.43
C PRO A 245 11.55 8.72 18.74
N VAL A 246 12.37 8.98 17.73
CA VAL A 246 12.25 10.15 16.86
C VAL A 246 12.02 9.66 15.44
N LYS A 247 10.91 10.07 14.84
CA LYS A 247 10.57 9.70 13.47
C LYS A 247 11.33 10.56 12.47
N VAL A 248 11.70 9.96 11.36
CA VAL A 248 12.36 10.65 10.25
C VAL A 248 11.38 10.74 9.09
N TRP A 249 11.06 11.98 8.70
CA TRP A 249 10.13 12.26 7.61
C TRP A 249 10.83 12.42 6.27
N LYS A 250 12.01 13.01 6.28
CA LYS A 250 12.76 13.29 5.04
C LYS A 250 14.26 13.21 5.29
N ALA A 251 14.95 12.61 4.34
CA ALA A 251 16.41 12.54 4.33
C ALA A 251 16.92 12.60 2.89
N SER A 252 18.20 12.94 2.75
CA SER A 252 18.89 12.91 1.47
C SER A 252 20.23 12.21 1.62
N VAL A 253 20.78 11.74 0.50
CA VAL A 253 22.10 11.12 0.46
C VAL A 253 23.13 12.21 0.16
N ILE A 254 24.17 12.29 0.98
CA ILE A 254 25.32 13.13 0.70
C ILE A 254 26.41 12.27 0.10
N ASN A 255 26.88 12.68 -1.07
CA ASN A 255 28.02 12.02 -1.72
C ASN A 255 29.29 12.31 -0.94
N GLY A 256 30.04 11.26 -0.63
CA GLY A 256 31.29 11.35 0.09
C GLY A 256 31.52 10.11 0.94
N ASN A 257 32.75 9.93 1.33
CA ASN A 257 33.14 8.83 2.21
C ASN A 257 33.54 9.40 3.56
N THR A 258 33.29 8.64 4.61
CA THR A 258 33.75 8.94 5.95
C THR A 258 34.34 7.68 6.56
N SER A 259 35.36 7.83 7.39
CA SER A 259 35.93 6.75 8.18
C SER A 259 35.19 6.55 9.51
N ALA A 260 34.20 7.39 9.80
CA ALA A 260 33.44 7.29 11.03
C ALA A 260 32.58 6.02 11.04
N GLU A 261 32.41 5.45 12.24
CA GLU A 261 31.53 4.29 12.44
C GLU A 261 30.08 4.62 12.07
N PRO A 262 29.35 3.65 11.49
CA PRO A 262 27.92 3.85 11.21
C PRO A 262 27.14 4.32 12.44
N GLY A 263 26.29 5.32 12.25
CA GLY A 263 25.52 5.95 13.32
C GLY A 263 26.19 7.18 13.94
N THR A 264 27.45 7.48 13.60
CA THR A 264 28.15 8.64 14.11
C THR A 264 27.66 9.90 13.44
N ILE A 265 27.33 10.92 14.24
CA ILE A 265 26.96 12.25 13.75
C ILE A 265 28.21 12.94 13.21
N ILE A 266 28.18 13.28 11.93
CA ILE A 266 29.30 13.95 11.24
C ILE A 266 29.19 15.45 11.39
N ASP A 267 28.00 15.99 11.18
CA ASP A 267 27.69 17.41 11.25
C ASP A 267 26.23 17.63 11.60
N ALA A 268 25.93 18.76 12.22
CA ALA A 268 24.58 19.16 12.55
C ALA A 268 24.44 20.66 12.29
N SER A 269 23.65 21.02 11.29
CA SER A 269 23.47 22.40 10.86
C SER A 269 22.04 22.66 10.39
N LYS A 270 21.76 23.88 10.00
CA LYS A 270 20.48 24.27 9.41
C LYS A 270 20.12 23.45 8.17
N ASN A 271 21.10 22.88 7.48
CA ASN A 271 20.92 22.10 6.27
C ASN A 271 20.62 20.62 6.53
N GLY A 272 20.70 20.19 7.77
CA GLY A 272 20.40 18.82 8.16
C GLY A 272 21.39 18.24 9.16
N ILE A 273 21.10 17.03 9.59
CA ILE A 273 21.93 16.27 10.50
C ILE A 273 22.56 15.15 9.70
N GLN A 274 23.86 15.24 9.48
CA GLN A 274 24.63 14.27 8.70
C GLN A 274 25.09 13.14 9.58
N VAL A 275 24.76 11.91 9.20
CA VAL A 275 25.08 10.68 9.96
C VAL A 275 25.80 9.70 9.06
N ALA A 276 26.91 9.15 9.56
CA ALA A 276 27.64 8.08 8.86
C ALA A 276 26.78 6.82 8.78
N THR A 277 26.86 6.14 7.65
CA THR A 277 26.17 4.87 7.39
C THR A 277 27.15 3.80 6.99
N GLY A 278 26.66 2.59 6.70
CA GLY A 278 27.50 1.52 6.19
C GLY A 278 28.20 1.86 4.88
N GLU A 279 27.60 2.73 4.08
CA GLU A 279 28.16 3.30 2.86
C GLU A 279 27.52 4.66 2.61
N GLY A 280 28.35 5.70 2.57
CA GLY A 280 27.88 7.08 2.37
C GLY A 280 27.39 7.74 3.64
N ILE A 281 26.78 8.91 3.48
CA ILE A 281 26.31 9.77 4.56
C ILE A 281 24.83 10.06 4.32
N LEU A 282 24.02 9.86 5.36
CA LEU A 282 22.60 10.22 5.34
C LEU A 282 22.41 11.58 6.01
N ASN A 283 21.72 12.48 5.32
CA ASN A 283 21.38 13.80 5.84
C ASN A 283 19.93 13.83 6.28
N LEU A 284 19.67 13.95 7.57
CA LEU A 284 18.33 14.02 8.13
C LEU A 284 17.81 15.44 8.03
N GLU A 285 16.74 15.66 7.27
CA GLU A 285 16.21 16.99 6.98
C GLU A 285 14.96 17.34 7.77
N SER A 286 14.07 16.37 8.00
CA SER A 286 12.82 16.55 8.75
C SER A 286 12.63 15.42 9.73
N LEU A 287 12.37 15.74 10.97
CA LEU A 287 12.26 14.79 12.08
C LEU A 287 11.07 15.14 12.96
N GLN A 288 10.59 14.13 13.69
CA GLN A 288 9.46 14.29 14.60
C GLN A 288 9.73 13.63 15.94
N PRO A 289 10.06 14.41 16.97
CA PRO A 289 10.12 13.90 18.35
C PRO A 289 8.76 13.43 18.83
N ALA A 290 8.76 12.53 19.81
CA ALA A 290 7.53 12.03 20.42
C ALA A 290 6.65 13.17 20.95
N GLY A 291 5.36 13.15 20.61
CA GLY A 291 4.39 14.16 21.05
C GLY A 291 4.52 15.53 20.36
N LYS A 292 5.37 15.66 19.36
CA LYS A 292 5.59 16.90 18.61
C LYS A 292 5.17 16.73 17.16
N LYS A 293 5.11 17.83 16.42
CA LYS A 293 4.93 17.82 14.97
C LYS A 293 6.28 17.59 14.27
N ALA A 294 6.23 17.13 13.04
CA ALA A 294 7.41 17.08 12.19
C ALA A 294 8.00 18.50 12.02
N MET A 295 9.32 18.61 12.10
CA MET A 295 10.02 19.89 12.02
C MET A 295 11.34 19.74 11.27
N SER A 296 11.86 20.86 10.76
CA SER A 296 13.16 20.88 10.11
C SER A 296 14.28 20.55 11.11
N ALA A 297 15.41 20.10 10.59
CA ALA A 297 16.61 19.91 11.40
C ALA A 297 17.00 21.19 12.14
N GLN A 298 16.89 22.35 11.48
CA GLN A 298 17.19 23.65 12.11
C GLN A 298 16.31 23.90 13.34
N ASP A 299 14.99 23.71 13.22
CA ASP A 299 14.07 23.92 14.32
C ASP A 299 14.35 22.96 15.49
N LEU A 300 14.66 21.71 15.16
CA LEU A 300 14.99 20.72 16.19
C LEU A 300 16.30 21.06 16.91
N LEU A 301 17.32 21.52 16.17
CA LEU A 301 18.60 21.96 16.75
C LEU A 301 18.44 23.18 17.64
N ASN A 302 17.50 24.08 17.34
CA ASN A 302 17.25 25.25 18.18
C ASN A 302 16.79 24.87 19.61
N SER A 303 16.08 23.75 19.75
CA SER A 303 15.55 23.30 21.05
C SER A 303 16.28 22.08 21.64
N ARG A 304 16.97 21.29 20.82
CA ARG A 304 17.57 20.01 21.21
C ARG A 304 18.95 19.79 20.59
N ARG A 305 19.79 20.82 20.56
CA ARG A 305 21.13 20.71 19.96
C ARG A 305 21.98 19.62 20.64
N GLU A 306 21.78 19.40 21.93
CA GLU A 306 22.47 18.38 22.70
C GLU A 306 22.22 16.93 22.21
N TRP A 307 21.14 16.71 21.46
CA TRP A 307 20.85 15.41 20.88
C TRP A 307 21.77 15.04 19.70
N PHE A 308 22.35 16.06 19.05
CA PHE A 308 23.05 15.88 17.78
C PHE A 308 24.44 16.48 17.80
N ILE A 309 25.23 16.12 18.80
CA ILE A 309 26.62 16.60 18.92
C ILE A 309 27.51 15.79 17.97
N PRO A 310 28.24 16.46 17.02
CA PRO A 310 29.16 15.75 16.13
C PRO A 310 30.15 14.88 16.92
N GLY A 311 30.38 13.67 16.41
CA GLY A 311 31.18 12.66 17.08
C GLY A 311 30.40 11.69 17.96
N ASN A 312 29.20 12.06 18.41
CA ASN A 312 28.34 11.14 19.14
C ASN A 312 27.70 10.12 18.19
N ARG A 313 27.36 8.97 18.74
CA ARG A 313 26.78 7.86 17.97
C ARG A 313 25.30 7.70 18.29
N LEU A 314 24.47 7.65 17.25
CA LEU A 314 23.05 7.32 17.37
C LEU A 314 22.88 5.79 17.46
N ALA A 315 21.91 5.36 18.27
CA ALA A 315 21.60 3.94 18.43
C ALA A 315 20.57 3.44 17.40
#